data_40f25499e199e6290c4bfbc301011cdf
#
_entry.id   40f25499e199e6290c4bfbc301011cdf
#
_cell.length_a   1.000
_cell.length_b   1.000
_cell.length_c   1.000
_cell.angle_alpha   90.00
_cell.angle_beta   90.00
_cell.angle_gamma   90.00
#
_symmetry.space_group_name_H-M   'P 1'
#
loop_
_entity.id
_entity.type
_entity.pdbx_description
1 polymer ?
#
loop_
_entity_poly.entity_id
_entity_poly.type
_entity_poly.pdbx_seq_one_letter_code
_entity_poly.pdbx_strand_id
1 'polypeptide(L)'
;MLVTKPAVVQRPKILAVDDNPANLLVIRRVLAKLDVEVVEAASGNDALKATLDDEFALVLLDVYMPDINGFEVAEILSQEESTRQTPIIFVTATYADDVHRLKGYGFGAVDYMAKPLEATMLLSKVQVFLELYRHRVALRDALSELSERNRQLEIEVEQRKQMEQEMRHLAMHDMLTGLPNRALFMDRLESAHHRAQRHGGMFALVYVDVDRFKAVNDTWGHGAGDAVLIELATRLRGALRENDTVARLGGDEFALVLEELDDINDAHRLMERVSESLLAPMHYQRDGEQLTLSIGASIGLAAYPADGAEVDALLHAADQAMYLTKRSRETV
;
A
#
# COMPACT_ATOMS: atom_id res chain seq x y z
N MET A 1 -10.66 4.44 20.77
CA MET A 1 -10.04 5.33 21.75
C MET A 1 -9.05 4.48 22.55
N LEU A 2 -7.85 4.31 22.01
CA LEU A 2 -6.76 3.59 22.67
C LEU A 2 -6.09 4.58 23.64
N VAL A 3 -6.32 4.39 24.92
CA VAL A 3 -5.61 5.11 25.98
C VAL A 3 -4.17 4.62 25.93
N THR A 4 -3.29 5.41 25.31
CA THR A 4 -1.84 5.22 25.41
C THR A 4 -1.45 5.32 26.88
N LYS A 5 -0.97 4.21 27.43
CA LYS A 5 -0.32 4.19 28.75
C LYS A 5 0.77 5.26 28.74
N PRO A 6 0.83 6.18 29.70
CA PRO A 6 1.94 7.13 29.75
C PRO A 6 3.24 6.32 29.83
N ALA A 7 4.16 6.61 28.94
CA ALA A 7 5.52 6.07 29.00
C ALA A 7 6.05 6.38 30.41
N VAL A 8 6.50 5.35 31.11
CA VAL A 8 7.22 5.53 32.38
C VAL A 8 8.44 6.36 32.02
N VAL A 9 8.43 7.65 32.35
CA VAL A 9 9.57 8.53 32.14
C VAL A 9 10.68 8.00 33.02
N GLN A 10 11.53 7.13 32.47
CA GLN A 10 12.74 6.69 33.19
C GLN A 10 13.58 7.93 33.45
N ARG A 11 13.97 8.07 34.72
CA ARG A 11 14.87 9.17 35.11
C ARG A 11 16.18 9.04 34.35
N PRO A 12 16.70 10.12 33.75
CA PRO A 12 17.99 10.07 33.09
C PRO A 12 19.07 9.58 34.04
N LYS A 13 19.89 8.64 33.58
CA LYS A 13 21.00 8.10 34.36
C LYS A 13 22.28 8.88 34.05
N ILE A 14 23.07 9.19 35.06
CA ILE A 14 24.39 9.80 34.95
C ILE A 14 25.40 8.81 35.56
N LEU A 15 26.42 8.47 34.80
CA LEU A 15 27.53 7.66 35.28
C LEU A 15 28.61 8.57 35.86
N ALA A 16 28.89 8.42 37.17
CA ALA A 16 30.00 9.11 37.84
C ALA A 16 31.13 8.13 38.12
N VAL A 17 32.31 8.41 37.54
CA VAL A 17 33.45 7.53 37.58
C VAL A 17 34.63 8.24 38.25
N ASP A 18 35.07 7.74 39.40
CA ASP A 18 36.20 8.29 40.17
C ASP A 18 36.69 7.21 41.12
N ASP A 19 38.00 7.00 41.26
CA ASP A 19 38.59 5.99 42.15
C ASP A 19 38.56 6.42 43.63
N ASN A 20 38.26 7.71 43.87
CA ASN A 20 38.12 8.27 45.23
C ASN A 20 36.64 8.35 45.67
N PRO A 21 36.21 7.56 46.65
CA PRO A 21 34.80 7.56 47.13
C PRO A 21 34.33 8.93 47.63
N ALA A 22 35.25 9.79 48.11
CA ALA A 22 34.89 11.13 48.56
C ALA A 22 34.41 12.01 47.38
N ASN A 23 35.04 11.87 46.23
CA ASN A 23 34.63 12.59 45.00
C ASN A 23 33.25 12.11 44.51
N LEU A 24 33.00 10.80 44.45
CA LEU A 24 31.70 10.22 44.12
C LEU A 24 30.60 10.73 45.07
N LEU A 25 30.87 10.79 46.36
CA LEU A 25 29.92 11.34 47.35
C LEU A 25 29.60 12.81 47.08
N VAL A 26 30.59 13.63 46.72
CA VAL A 26 30.38 15.05 46.34
C VAL A 26 29.52 15.13 45.09
N ILE A 27 29.86 14.40 44.04
CA ILE A 27 29.07 14.38 42.81
C ILE A 27 27.62 13.99 43.09
N ARG A 28 27.39 12.88 43.79
CA ARG A 28 26.03 12.43 44.17
C ARG A 28 25.25 13.47 44.96
N ARG A 29 25.87 14.13 45.93
CA ARG A 29 25.22 15.18 46.72
C ARG A 29 24.87 16.41 45.90
N VAL A 30 25.71 16.81 44.98
CA VAL A 30 25.44 17.95 44.09
C VAL A 30 24.31 17.61 43.15
N LEU A 31 24.36 16.44 42.50
CA LEU A 31 23.36 15.98 41.51
C LEU A 31 22.04 15.57 42.15
N ALA A 32 21.95 15.32 43.45
CA ALA A 32 20.69 15.07 44.18
C ALA A 32 19.67 16.20 44.05
N LYS A 33 20.07 17.40 43.61
CA LYS A 33 19.19 18.54 43.33
C LYS A 33 18.45 18.41 41.97
N LEU A 34 18.88 17.47 41.15
CA LEU A 34 18.31 17.21 39.83
C LEU A 34 17.50 15.92 39.86
N ASP A 35 16.48 15.82 38.97
CA ASP A 35 15.69 14.59 38.81
C ASP A 35 16.45 13.62 37.90
N VAL A 36 17.49 12.95 38.45
CA VAL A 36 18.38 12.02 37.80
C VAL A 36 18.70 10.84 38.70
N GLU A 37 19.11 9.74 38.12
CA GLU A 37 19.73 8.62 38.84
C GLU A 37 21.24 8.69 38.62
N VAL A 38 22.01 8.63 39.70
CA VAL A 38 23.48 8.63 39.64
C VAL A 38 23.96 7.22 39.91
N VAL A 39 24.60 6.63 38.90
CA VAL A 39 25.30 5.35 38.97
C VAL A 39 26.76 5.66 39.23
N GLU A 40 27.35 5.06 40.27
CA GLU A 40 28.73 5.29 40.71
C GLU A 40 29.61 4.13 40.25
N ALA A 41 30.76 4.42 39.67
CA ALA A 41 31.79 3.45 39.33
C ALA A 41 33.13 3.87 39.97
N ALA A 42 33.78 2.93 40.64
CA ALA A 42 35.03 3.18 41.37
C ALA A 42 36.26 2.91 40.51
N SER A 43 36.10 2.47 39.25
CA SER A 43 37.17 2.18 38.30
C SER A 43 36.71 2.31 36.87
N GLY A 44 37.62 2.43 35.92
CA GLY A 44 37.32 2.39 34.48
C GLY A 44 36.64 1.08 34.06
N ASN A 45 37.04 -0.05 34.62
CA ASN A 45 36.39 -1.34 34.35
C ASN A 45 34.95 -1.41 34.84
N ASP A 46 34.65 -0.84 36.02
CA ASP A 46 33.27 -0.78 36.52
C ASP A 46 32.39 0.17 35.68
N ALA A 47 32.99 1.25 35.20
CA ALA A 47 32.34 2.15 34.26
C ALA A 47 31.95 1.45 32.96
N LEU A 48 32.86 0.71 32.36
CA LEU A 48 32.59 -0.05 31.13
C LEU A 48 31.52 -1.14 31.35
N LYS A 49 31.53 -1.82 32.50
CA LYS A 49 30.44 -2.78 32.83
C LYS A 49 29.08 -2.09 32.96
N ALA A 50 29.02 -0.95 33.63
CA ALA A 50 27.76 -0.22 33.82
C ALA A 50 27.13 0.20 32.47
N THR A 51 27.96 0.51 31.47
CA THR A 51 27.48 0.89 30.12
C THR A 51 26.98 -0.28 29.28
N LEU A 52 27.24 -1.53 29.68
CA LEU A 52 26.63 -2.71 29.05
C LEU A 52 25.16 -2.92 29.47
N ASP A 53 24.83 -2.52 30.71
CA ASP A 53 23.53 -2.78 31.31
C ASP A 53 22.56 -1.60 31.16
N ASP A 54 23.10 -0.37 31.05
CA ASP A 54 22.33 0.87 31.11
C ASP A 54 22.73 1.91 30.04
N GLU A 55 21.73 2.68 29.57
CA GLU A 55 21.95 3.88 28.73
C GLU A 55 22.12 5.11 29.63
N PHE A 56 23.16 5.90 29.42
CA PHE A 56 23.47 7.08 30.22
C PHE A 56 23.24 8.38 29.42
N ALA A 57 22.68 9.37 30.11
CA ALA A 57 22.52 10.73 29.57
C ALA A 57 23.85 11.50 29.53
N LEU A 58 24.77 11.17 30.45
CA LEU A 58 26.06 11.81 30.63
C LEU A 58 26.99 10.90 31.42
N VAL A 59 28.29 10.93 31.10
CA VAL A 59 29.37 10.34 31.88
C VAL A 59 30.24 11.45 32.46
N LEU A 60 30.43 11.46 33.79
CA LEU A 60 31.42 12.27 34.50
C LEU A 60 32.61 11.35 34.78
N LEU A 61 33.75 11.59 34.19
CA LEU A 61 34.85 10.63 34.12
C LEU A 61 36.14 11.26 34.67
N ASP A 62 36.64 10.71 35.75
CA ASP A 62 37.97 11.10 36.23
C ASP A 62 39.04 10.65 35.21
N VAL A 63 40.02 11.52 34.96
CA VAL A 63 41.12 11.25 34.05
C VAL A 63 42.12 10.30 34.67
N TYR A 64 42.43 10.50 35.94
CA TYR A 64 43.52 9.77 36.63
C TYR A 64 42.96 8.69 37.55
N MET A 65 42.90 7.48 37.03
CA MET A 65 42.48 6.29 37.78
C MET A 65 43.53 5.18 37.62
N PRO A 66 43.66 4.28 38.59
CA PRO A 66 44.52 3.11 38.48
C PRO A 66 43.98 2.17 37.39
N ASP A 67 44.84 1.36 36.79
CA ASP A 67 44.60 0.34 35.76
C ASP A 67 44.21 0.94 34.39
N ILE A 68 42.99 1.35 34.20
CA ILE A 68 42.47 1.99 32.97
C ILE A 68 42.18 3.44 33.27
N ASN A 69 42.88 4.37 32.61
CA ASN A 69 42.66 5.81 32.78
C ASN A 69 41.38 6.29 32.05
N GLY A 70 40.91 7.52 32.40
CA GLY A 70 39.69 8.03 31.82
C GLY A 70 39.71 8.27 30.30
N PHE A 71 40.90 8.51 29.72
CA PHE A 71 41.02 8.63 28.26
C PHE A 71 40.81 7.29 27.55
N GLU A 72 41.35 6.22 28.10
CA GLU A 72 41.19 4.86 27.58
C GLU A 72 39.72 4.41 27.66
N VAL A 73 39.05 4.73 28.79
CA VAL A 73 37.60 4.49 28.94
C VAL A 73 36.79 5.26 27.86
N ALA A 74 37.09 6.53 27.66
CA ALA A 74 36.41 7.37 26.68
C ALA A 74 36.64 6.86 25.24
N GLU A 75 37.84 6.38 24.92
CA GLU A 75 38.17 5.77 23.63
C GLU A 75 37.30 4.54 23.38
N ILE A 76 37.22 3.62 24.33
CA ILE A 76 36.40 2.41 24.24
C ILE A 76 34.91 2.79 24.03
N LEU A 77 34.37 3.72 24.85
CA LEU A 77 32.99 4.15 24.74
C LEU A 77 32.67 4.81 23.38
N SER A 78 33.65 5.48 22.77
CA SER A 78 33.48 6.13 21.45
C SER A 78 33.42 5.15 20.29
N GLN A 79 34.00 3.94 20.46
CA GLN A 79 34.03 2.89 19.43
C GLN A 79 32.75 2.02 19.41
N GLU A 80 32.04 1.96 20.54
CA GLU A 80 30.81 1.19 20.67
C GLU A 80 29.59 1.97 20.17
N GLU A 81 28.76 1.36 19.34
CA GLU A 81 27.59 2.00 18.72
C GLU A 81 26.58 2.51 19.78
N SER A 82 26.41 1.78 20.87
CA SER A 82 25.48 2.09 21.96
C SER A 82 25.90 3.32 22.79
N THR A 83 27.22 3.55 22.93
CA THR A 83 27.77 4.58 23.84
C THR A 83 28.44 5.74 23.13
N ARG A 84 28.79 5.62 21.83
CA ARG A 84 29.51 6.65 21.05
C ARG A 84 28.85 8.04 21.06
N GLN A 85 27.53 8.09 21.30
CA GLN A 85 26.76 9.36 21.37
C GLN A 85 26.56 9.85 22.81
N THR A 86 27.04 9.11 23.81
CA THR A 86 26.93 9.52 25.20
C THR A 86 27.98 10.59 25.48
N PRO A 87 27.58 11.80 25.89
CA PRO A 87 28.52 12.87 26.19
C PRO A 87 29.38 12.53 27.41
N ILE A 88 30.65 12.91 27.35
CA ILE A 88 31.62 12.69 28.45
C ILE A 88 32.15 14.03 28.92
N ILE A 89 32.06 14.31 30.19
CA ILE A 89 32.74 15.40 30.86
C ILE A 89 33.91 14.81 31.65
N PHE A 90 35.13 15.18 31.28
CA PHE A 90 36.29 14.82 32.06
C PHE A 90 36.39 15.66 33.33
N VAL A 91 36.75 14.98 34.45
CA VAL A 91 37.03 15.61 35.73
C VAL A 91 38.53 15.42 36.01
N THR A 92 39.30 16.51 36.15
CA THR A 92 40.76 16.42 36.25
C THR A 92 41.34 17.38 37.30
N ALA A 93 42.48 17.01 37.92
CA ALA A 93 43.27 17.91 38.75
C ALA A 93 44.13 18.78 37.80
N THR A 94 43.79 20.03 37.61
CA THR A 94 44.23 21.01 36.65
C THR A 94 45.74 20.98 36.33
N TYR A 95 46.13 20.44 35.17
CA TYR A 95 47.40 20.72 34.50
C TYR A 95 47.15 21.21 33.11
N ALA A 96 47.82 22.30 32.66
CA ALA A 96 47.65 22.91 31.36
C ALA A 96 47.88 21.94 30.18
N ASP A 97 48.71 20.92 30.38
CA ASP A 97 49.02 19.87 29.43
C ASP A 97 47.83 18.90 29.15
N ASP A 98 46.94 18.68 30.13
CA ASP A 98 45.77 17.83 29.97
C ASP A 98 44.72 18.49 29.06
N VAL A 99 44.58 19.81 29.12
CA VAL A 99 43.69 20.58 28.24
C VAL A 99 44.15 20.50 26.77
N HIS A 100 45.43 20.48 26.51
CA HIS A 100 45.99 20.28 25.15
C HIS A 100 45.81 18.85 24.66
N ARG A 101 45.92 17.83 25.52
CA ARG A 101 45.60 16.44 25.19
C ARG A 101 44.12 16.24 24.89
N LEU A 102 43.21 16.81 25.68
CA LEU A 102 41.74 16.76 25.47
C LEU A 102 41.30 17.33 24.12
N LYS A 103 41.98 18.40 23.64
CA LYS A 103 41.72 18.98 22.31
C LYS A 103 42.25 18.17 21.15
N GLY A 104 43.22 17.29 21.40
CA GLY A 104 43.86 16.44 20.37
C GLY A 104 43.16 15.08 20.14
N TYR A 105 42.40 14.60 21.09
CA TYR A 105 41.71 13.32 21.00
C TYR A 105 40.22 13.51 20.63
N GLY A 106 39.85 13.13 19.44
CA GLY A 106 38.49 13.19 18.92
C GLY A 106 37.50 12.18 19.56
N PHE A 107 37.69 11.80 20.83
CA PHE A 107 37.00 10.72 21.53
C PHE A 107 35.62 11.05 22.11
N GLY A 108 34.86 11.97 21.52
CA GLY A 108 33.50 12.24 21.99
C GLY A 108 33.42 13.01 23.32
N ALA A 109 34.55 13.42 23.90
CA ALA A 109 34.58 14.29 25.05
C ALA A 109 34.06 15.69 24.65
N VAL A 110 32.99 16.10 25.29
CA VAL A 110 32.30 17.38 24.98
C VAL A 110 32.76 18.50 25.89
N ASP A 111 33.34 18.17 27.07
CA ASP A 111 33.72 19.17 28.04
C ASP A 111 34.70 18.61 29.11
N TYR A 112 35.25 19.51 29.96
CA TYR A 112 36.07 19.16 31.10
C TYR A 112 35.79 20.04 32.31
N MET A 113 36.14 19.56 33.52
CA MET A 113 36.04 20.26 34.78
C MET A 113 37.26 20.04 35.66
N ALA A 114 37.74 21.13 36.26
CA ALA A 114 38.85 21.06 37.20
C ALA A 114 38.39 20.64 38.62
N LYS A 115 39.19 19.85 39.29
CA LYS A 115 39.08 19.60 40.76
C LYS A 115 39.73 20.77 41.54
N PRO A 116 39.13 21.28 42.65
CA PRO A 116 37.90 20.79 43.26
C PRO A 116 36.64 21.18 42.49
N LEU A 117 35.65 20.26 42.42
CA LEU A 117 34.41 20.46 41.69
C LEU A 117 33.58 21.62 42.29
N GLU A 118 33.34 22.65 41.50
CA GLU A 118 32.42 23.73 41.88
C GLU A 118 30.99 23.29 41.61
N ALA A 119 30.14 23.25 42.63
CA ALA A 119 28.78 22.73 42.58
C ALA A 119 27.89 23.47 41.55
N THR A 120 28.00 24.79 41.45
CA THR A 120 27.24 25.62 40.50
C THR A 120 27.62 25.31 39.05
N MET A 121 28.89 25.18 38.79
CA MET A 121 29.39 24.84 37.45
C MET A 121 29.00 23.41 37.04
N LEU A 122 29.12 22.43 37.94
CA LEU A 122 28.71 21.05 37.69
C LEU A 122 27.22 20.98 37.37
N LEU A 123 26.35 21.61 38.20
CA LEU A 123 24.92 21.62 37.96
C LEU A 123 24.55 22.24 36.60
N SER A 124 25.15 23.41 36.29
CA SER A 124 24.89 24.09 35.02
C SER A 124 25.25 23.23 33.81
N LYS A 125 26.44 22.62 33.81
CA LYS A 125 26.89 21.74 32.72
C LYS A 125 26.00 20.51 32.59
N VAL A 126 25.71 19.83 33.69
CA VAL A 126 24.85 18.64 33.71
C VAL A 126 23.43 18.96 33.22
N GLN A 127 22.86 20.10 33.59
CA GLN A 127 21.54 20.52 33.14
C GLN A 127 21.45 20.63 31.61
N VAL A 128 22.45 21.19 30.97
CA VAL A 128 22.49 21.32 29.50
C VAL A 128 22.46 19.92 28.83
N PHE A 129 23.27 18.97 29.32
CA PHE A 129 23.32 17.62 28.75
C PHE A 129 22.05 16.82 29.03
N LEU A 130 21.43 17.02 30.19
CA LEU A 130 20.12 16.42 30.51
C LEU A 130 19.02 16.93 29.57
N GLU A 131 19.02 18.23 29.28
CA GLU A 131 18.07 18.80 28.32
C GLU A 131 18.26 18.24 26.91
N LEU A 132 19.52 18.18 26.43
CA LEU A 132 19.85 17.54 25.16
C LEU A 132 19.44 16.06 25.11
N TYR A 133 19.69 15.32 26.18
CA TYR A 133 19.25 13.92 26.30
C TYR A 133 17.74 13.78 26.21
N ARG A 134 16.99 14.60 26.97
CA ARG A 134 15.51 14.59 26.93
C ARG A 134 14.97 14.90 25.53
N HIS A 135 15.54 15.88 24.84
CA HIS A 135 15.16 16.20 23.47
C HIS A 135 15.47 15.05 22.49
N ARG A 136 16.63 14.42 22.65
CA ARG A 136 17.03 13.26 21.83
C ARG A 136 16.07 12.09 22.01
N VAL A 137 15.72 11.75 23.26
CA VAL A 137 14.76 10.68 23.56
C VAL A 137 13.37 11.03 23.00
N ALA A 138 12.87 12.22 23.23
CA ALA A 138 11.57 12.65 22.71
C ALA A 138 11.51 12.63 21.18
N LEU A 139 12.60 13.04 20.51
CA LEU A 139 12.69 12.98 19.04
C LEU A 139 12.71 11.54 18.54
N ARG A 140 13.47 10.65 19.18
CA ARG A 140 13.52 9.22 18.82
C ARG A 140 12.14 8.57 18.95
N ASP A 141 11.43 8.85 20.03
CA ASP A 141 10.10 8.32 20.28
C ASP A 141 9.08 8.85 19.27
N ALA A 142 9.12 10.16 18.97
CA ALA A 142 8.27 10.78 17.95
C ALA A 142 8.53 10.21 16.53
N LEU A 143 9.80 9.97 16.17
CA LEU A 143 10.15 9.35 14.90
C LEU A 143 9.65 7.90 14.81
N SER A 144 9.75 7.14 15.90
CA SER A 144 9.23 5.77 15.98
C SER A 144 7.70 5.74 15.82
N GLU A 145 6.98 6.63 16.52
CA GLU A 145 5.52 6.76 16.40
C GLU A 145 5.11 7.17 14.98
N LEU A 146 5.83 8.15 14.40
CA LEU A 146 5.56 8.60 13.02
C LEU A 146 5.79 7.49 12.01
N SER A 147 6.86 6.72 12.17
CA SER A 147 7.18 5.58 11.30
C SER A 147 6.07 4.51 11.33
N GLU A 148 5.60 4.15 12.54
CA GLU A 148 4.50 3.19 12.68
C GLU A 148 3.20 3.73 12.09
N ARG A 149 2.91 5.01 12.30
CA ARG A 149 1.71 5.65 11.73
C ARG A 149 1.75 5.71 10.21
N ASN A 150 2.92 6.00 9.63
CA ASN A 150 3.10 5.95 8.17
C ASN A 150 2.86 4.54 7.62
N ARG A 151 3.40 3.51 8.28
CA ARG A 151 3.18 2.12 7.90
C ARG A 151 1.69 1.74 7.92
N GLN A 152 0.95 2.19 8.93
CA GLN A 152 -0.50 1.95 9.02
C GLN A 152 -1.26 2.64 7.90
N LEU A 153 -0.90 3.91 7.58
CA LEU A 153 -1.53 4.66 6.49
C LEU A 153 -1.25 4.02 5.12
N GLU A 154 -0.07 3.50 4.88
CA GLU A 154 0.27 2.79 3.63
C GLU A 154 -0.63 1.56 3.43
N ILE A 155 -0.85 0.77 4.49
CA ILE A 155 -1.74 -0.39 4.45
C ILE A 155 -3.19 0.05 4.16
N GLU A 156 -3.67 1.10 4.84
CA GLU A 156 -5.03 1.61 4.66
C GLU A 156 -5.25 2.14 3.23
N VAL A 157 -4.27 2.88 2.68
CA VAL A 157 -4.30 3.39 1.30
C VAL A 157 -4.37 2.24 0.30
N GLU A 158 -3.58 1.18 0.50
CA GLU A 158 -3.59 0.04 -0.41
C GLU A 158 -4.91 -0.74 -0.36
N GLN A 159 -5.46 -0.97 0.85
CA GLN A 159 -6.78 -1.58 1.02
C GLN A 159 -7.88 -0.75 0.36
N ARG A 160 -7.83 0.57 0.50
CA ARG A 160 -8.80 1.47 -0.14
C ARG A 160 -8.73 1.41 -1.66
N LYS A 161 -7.53 1.38 -2.24
CA LYS A 161 -7.34 1.24 -3.69
C LYS A 161 -7.92 -0.09 -4.21
N GLN A 162 -7.68 -1.18 -3.51
CA GLN A 162 -8.23 -2.49 -3.88
C GLN A 162 -9.76 -2.48 -3.85
N MET A 163 -10.36 -1.97 -2.77
CA MET A 163 -11.82 -1.84 -2.68
C MET A 163 -12.39 -0.94 -3.76
N GLU A 164 -11.73 0.16 -4.10
CA GLU A 164 -12.15 1.07 -5.17
C GLU A 164 -12.10 0.39 -6.54
N GLN A 165 -11.06 -0.39 -6.81
CA GLN A 165 -10.92 -1.19 -8.03
C GLN A 165 -12.00 -2.26 -8.13
N GLU A 166 -12.27 -2.99 -7.04
CA GLU A 166 -13.34 -3.99 -6.98
C GLU A 166 -14.71 -3.34 -7.20
N MET A 167 -15.00 -2.23 -6.49
CA MET A 167 -16.25 -1.50 -6.69
C MET A 167 -16.41 -1.00 -8.13
N ARG A 168 -15.33 -0.49 -8.74
CA ARG A 168 -15.34 -0.05 -10.13
C ARG A 168 -15.57 -1.23 -11.07
N HIS A 169 -14.95 -2.38 -10.81
CA HIS A 169 -15.17 -3.59 -11.60
C HIS A 169 -16.64 -4.05 -11.50
N LEU A 170 -17.19 -4.13 -10.28
CA LEU A 170 -18.61 -4.47 -10.05
C LEU A 170 -19.58 -3.49 -10.72
N ALA A 171 -19.27 -2.19 -10.70
CA ALA A 171 -20.10 -1.17 -11.33
C ALA A 171 -20.08 -1.21 -12.86
N MET A 172 -19.05 -1.79 -13.49
CA MET A 172 -18.82 -1.75 -14.93
C MET A 172 -18.94 -3.12 -15.62
N HIS A 173 -19.07 -4.23 -14.86
CA HIS A 173 -19.15 -5.56 -15.41
C HIS A 173 -20.39 -6.32 -14.91
N ASP A 174 -20.85 -7.26 -15.71
CA ASP A 174 -21.92 -8.21 -15.34
C ASP A 174 -21.32 -9.32 -14.46
N MET A 175 -21.93 -9.53 -13.28
CA MET A 175 -21.41 -10.46 -12.27
C MET A 175 -21.45 -11.93 -12.70
N LEU A 176 -22.39 -12.30 -13.60
CA LEU A 176 -22.55 -13.68 -14.03
C LEU A 176 -21.51 -14.05 -15.11
N THR A 177 -21.35 -13.18 -16.09
CA THR A 177 -20.56 -13.48 -17.29
C THR A 177 -19.16 -12.85 -17.27
N GLY A 178 -18.90 -11.87 -16.37
CA GLY A 178 -17.68 -11.09 -16.32
C GLY A 178 -17.49 -10.15 -17.52
N LEU A 179 -18.48 -10.04 -18.41
CA LEU A 179 -18.46 -9.10 -19.53
C LEU A 179 -18.73 -7.66 -19.05
N PRO A 180 -18.34 -6.63 -19.81
CA PRO A 180 -18.87 -5.30 -19.68
C PRO A 180 -20.39 -5.30 -19.50
N ASN A 181 -20.88 -4.48 -18.56
CA ASN A 181 -22.31 -4.26 -18.40
C ASN A 181 -22.80 -3.13 -19.31
N ARG A 182 -24.10 -2.78 -19.23
CA ARG A 182 -24.71 -1.70 -20.02
C ARG A 182 -23.97 -0.37 -19.88
N ALA A 183 -23.50 -0.02 -18.67
CA ALA A 183 -22.81 1.26 -18.44
C ALA A 183 -21.46 1.32 -19.18
N LEU A 184 -20.64 0.29 -19.03
CA LEU A 184 -19.33 0.22 -19.73
C LEU A 184 -19.52 0.07 -21.24
N PHE A 185 -20.57 -0.64 -21.69
CA PHE A 185 -20.90 -0.75 -23.09
C PHE A 185 -21.19 0.61 -23.73
N MET A 186 -22.04 1.43 -23.10
CA MET A 186 -22.37 2.75 -23.60
C MET A 186 -21.15 3.67 -23.69
N ASP A 187 -20.29 3.65 -22.67
CA ASP A 187 -19.04 4.41 -22.67
C ASP A 187 -18.11 4.02 -23.85
N ARG A 188 -18.03 2.71 -24.12
CA ARG A 188 -17.24 2.20 -25.25
C ARG A 188 -17.84 2.54 -26.61
N LEU A 189 -19.16 2.43 -26.75
CA LEU A 189 -19.89 2.79 -27.96
C LEU A 189 -19.72 4.28 -28.30
N GLU A 190 -19.88 5.17 -27.33
CA GLU A 190 -19.65 6.60 -27.51
C GLU A 190 -18.20 6.89 -27.88
N SER A 191 -17.24 6.18 -27.25
CA SER A 191 -15.82 6.29 -27.57
C SER A 191 -15.52 5.84 -29.01
N ALA A 192 -16.11 4.74 -29.47
CA ALA A 192 -15.99 4.26 -30.85
C ALA A 192 -16.58 5.25 -31.87
N HIS A 193 -17.77 5.78 -31.56
CA HIS A 193 -18.43 6.81 -32.37
C HIS A 193 -17.56 8.06 -32.53
N HIS A 194 -17.02 8.58 -31.42
CA HIS A 194 -16.12 9.73 -31.45
C HIS A 194 -14.80 9.47 -32.21
N ARG A 195 -14.27 8.24 -32.16
CA ARG A 195 -13.09 7.87 -32.95
C ARG A 195 -13.42 7.84 -34.45
N ALA A 196 -14.50 7.17 -34.82
CA ALA A 196 -14.94 7.07 -36.21
C ALA A 196 -15.28 8.44 -36.82
N GLN A 197 -15.93 9.31 -36.06
CA GLN A 197 -16.25 10.69 -36.49
C GLN A 197 -14.98 11.52 -36.75
N ARG A 198 -13.95 11.40 -35.92
CA ARG A 198 -12.70 12.17 -36.07
C ARG A 198 -11.80 11.66 -37.20
N HIS A 199 -11.77 10.35 -37.41
CA HIS A 199 -10.82 9.72 -38.34
C HIS A 199 -11.47 9.22 -39.63
N GLY A 200 -12.80 9.35 -39.79
CA GLY A 200 -13.51 8.89 -40.98
C GLY A 200 -13.62 7.37 -41.04
N GLY A 201 -13.64 6.66 -39.89
CA GLY A 201 -13.74 5.21 -39.82
C GLY A 201 -15.18 4.69 -39.82
N MET A 202 -15.32 3.35 -39.93
CA MET A 202 -16.56 2.62 -39.79
C MET A 202 -16.51 1.71 -38.59
N PHE A 203 -17.64 1.58 -37.86
CA PHE A 203 -17.85 0.56 -36.84
C PHE A 203 -19.25 -0.02 -36.95
N ALA A 204 -19.49 -1.19 -36.39
CA ALA A 204 -20.80 -1.78 -36.32
C ALA A 204 -21.23 -2.03 -34.88
N LEU A 205 -22.49 -1.72 -34.59
CA LEU A 205 -23.20 -2.08 -33.39
C LEU A 205 -24.01 -3.34 -33.66
N VAL A 206 -23.89 -4.33 -32.76
CA VAL A 206 -24.65 -5.58 -32.88
C VAL A 206 -25.42 -5.83 -31.60
N TYR A 207 -26.70 -6.16 -31.72
CA TYR A 207 -27.50 -6.73 -30.64
C TYR A 207 -27.69 -8.23 -30.83
N VAL A 208 -27.64 -8.96 -29.73
CA VAL A 208 -27.82 -10.41 -29.68
C VAL A 208 -28.78 -10.76 -28.57
N ASP A 209 -29.85 -11.47 -28.87
CA ASP A 209 -30.87 -11.93 -27.92
C ASP A 209 -30.95 -13.47 -28.02
N VAL A 210 -30.96 -14.15 -26.86
CA VAL A 210 -30.96 -15.61 -26.80
C VAL A 210 -32.36 -16.16 -27.08
N ASP A 211 -32.50 -16.93 -28.15
CA ASP A 211 -33.78 -17.48 -28.55
C ASP A 211 -34.34 -18.46 -27.49
N ARG A 212 -35.60 -18.27 -27.10
CA ARG A 212 -36.32 -19.13 -26.15
C ARG A 212 -35.64 -19.32 -24.79
N PHE A 213 -34.83 -18.34 -24.33
CA PHE A 213 -34.11 -18.41 -23.06
C PHE A 213 -35.01 -18.72 -21.86
N LYS A 214 -36.22 -18.13 -21.84
CA LYS A 214 -37.23 -18.41 -20.81
C LYS A 214 -37.57 -19.90 -20.75
N ALA A 215 -37.73 -20.57 -21.89
CA ALA A 215 -38.04 -21.99 -21.95
C ALA A 215 -36.92 -22.86 -21.36
N VAL A 216 -35.66 -22.47 -21.51
CA VAL A 216 -34.52 -23.12 -20.85
C VAL A 216 -34.64 -23.03 -19.34
N ASN A 217 -34.92 -21.81 -18.80
CA ASN A 217 -35.09 -21.60 -17.38
C ASN A 217 -36.30 -22.38 -16.83
N ASP A 218 -37.42 -22.37 -17.54
CA ASP A 218 -38.65 -23.03 -17.11
C ASP A 218 -38.50 -24.59 -17.13
N THR A 219 -37.70 -25.14 -18.06
CA THR A 219 -37.52 -26.58 -18.20
C THR A 219 -36.39 -27.13 -17.33
N TRP A 220 -35.24 -26.38 -17.28
CA TRP A 220 -34.00 -26.90 -16.70
C TRP A 220 -33.53 -26.11 -15.47
N GLY A 221 -34.28 -25.07 -15.08
CA GLY A 221 -33.98 -24.21 -13.93
C GLY A 221 -32.98 -23.11 -14.25
N HIS A 222 -32.90 -22.12 -13.38
CA HIS A 222 -32.04 -20.94 -13.55
C HIS A 222 -30.54 -21.28 -13.68
N GLY A 223 -30.06 -22.31 -13.00
CA GLY A 223 -28.67 -22.77 -13.13
C GLY A 223 -28.29 -23.18 -14.56
N ALA A 224 -29.22 -23.79 -15.32
CA ALA A 224 -29.00 -24.10 -16.72
C ALA A 224 -28.99 -22.81 -17.59
N GLY A 225 -29.87 -21.88 -17.31
CA GLY A 225 -29.86 -20.57 -17.96
C GLY A 225 -28.58 -19.79 -17.71
N ASP A 226 -28.09 -19.78 -16.46
CA ASP A 226 -26.82 -19.13 -16.12
C ASP A 226 -25.64 -19.79 -16.87
N ALA A 227 -25.60 -21.11 -16.97
CA ALA A 227 -24.58 -21.83 -17.72
C ALA A 227 -24.61 -21.46 -19.22
N VAL A 228 -25.82 -21.33 -19.79
CA VAL A 228 -26.02 -20.88 -21.19
C VAL A 228 -25.44 -19.48 -21.39
N LEU A 229 -25.74 -18.53 -20.48
CA LEU A 229 -25.25 -17.16 -20.61
C LEU A 229 -23.72 -17.05 -20.47
N ILE A 230 -23.12 -17.85 -19.58
CA ILE A 230 -21.66 -17.92 -19.42
C ILE A 230 -20.99 -18.51 -20.66
N GLU A 231 -21.55 -19.59 -21.20
CA GLU A 231 -21.04 -20.19 -22.42
C GLU A 231 -21.16 -19.27 -23.62
N LEU A 232 -22.30 -18.60 -23.76
CA LEU A 232 -22.54 -17.61 -24.82
C LEU A 232 -21.52 -16.46 -24.72
N ALA A 233 -21.31 -15.93 -23.51
CA ALA A 233 -20.30 -14.89 -23.25
C ALA A 233 -18.88 -15.35 -23.67
N THR A 234 -18.54 -16.60 -23.40
CA THR A 234 -17.26 -17.21 -23.76
C THR A 234 -17.09 -17.31 -25.26
N ARG A 235 -18.11 -17.78 -25.97
CA ARG A 235 -18.11 -17.93 -27.44
C ARG A 235 -18.03 -16.58 -28.13
N LEU A 236 -18.83 -15.61 -27.69
CA LEU A 236 -18.80 -14.24 -28.21
C LEU A 236 -17.42 -13.62 -28.04
N ARG A 237 -16.85 -13.70 -26.83
CA ARG A 237 -15.51 -13.14 -26.57
C ARG A 237 -14.43 -13.83 -27.40
N GLY A 238 -14.52 -15.14 -27.58
CA GLY A 238 -13.54 -15.92 -28.37
C GLY A 238 -13.60 -15.64 -29.87
N ALA A 239 -14.71 -15.13 -30.39
CA ALA A 239 -14.89 -14.77 -31.79
C ALA A 239 -14.39 -13.36 -32.15
N LEU A 240 -14.19 -12.50 -31.15
CA LEU A 240 -13.88 -11.08 -31.30
C LEU A 240 -12.39 -10.77 -31.19
N ARG A 241 -11.98 -9.66 -31.81
CA ARG A 241 -10.63 -9.10 -31.68
C ARG A 241 -10.47 -8.33 -30.36
N GLU A 242 -9.26 -8.00 -30.00
CA GLU A 242 -8.95 -7.26 -28.77
C GLU A 242 -9.62 -5.86 -28.71
N ASN A 243 -9.74 -5.20 -29.87
CA ASN A 243 -10.36 -3.86 -29.96
C ASN A 243 -11.89 -3.92 -29.97
N ASP A 244 -12.49 -5.09 -30.23
CA ASP A 244 -13.93 -5.24 -30.21
C ASP A 244 -14.44 -5.31 -28.77
N THR A 245 -15.65 -4.83 -28.56
CA THR A 245 -16.31 -4.93 -27.28
C THR A 245 -17.49 -5.89 -27.32
N VAL A 246 -17.59 -6.78 -26.36
CA VAL A 246 -18.80 -7.56 -26.06
C VAL A 246 -19.28 -7.24 -24.67
N ALA A 247 -20.57 -7.05 -24.50
CA ALA A 247 -21.22 -6.72 -23.24
C ALA A 247 -22.50 -7.54 -23.04
N ARG A 248 -22.90 -7.72 -21.77
CA ARG A 248 -24.23 -8.19 -21.41
C ARG A 248 -25.04 -7.02 -20.88
N LEU A 249 -26.16 -6.72 -21.53
CA LEU A 249 -26.99 -5.57 -21.18
C LEU A 249 -27.99 -5.85 -20.06
N GLY A 250 -28.34 -7.12 -19.88
CA GLY A 250 -29.25 -7.63 -18.87
C GLY A 250 -30.06 -8.81 -19.38
N GLY A 251 -30.56 -9.67 -18.48
CA GLY A 251 -31.32 -10.85 -18.91
C GLY A 251 -30.56 -11.73 -19.90
N ASP A 252 -31.13 -11.91 -21.07
CA ASP A 252 -30.61 -12.68 -22.21
C ASP A 252 -30.08 -11.81 -23.37
N GLU A 253 -29.91 -10.51 -23.12
CA GLU A 253 -29.45 -9.55 -24.11
C GLU A 253 -27.96 -9.28 -24.04
N PHE A 254 -27.27 -9.41 -25.19
CA PHE A 254 -25.87 -9.05 -25.36
C PHE A 254 -25.74 -7.98 -26.45
N ALA A 255 -24.64 -7.22 -26.40
CA ALA A 255 -24.33 -6.23 -27.42
C ALA A 255 -22.83 -6.24 -27.73
N LEU A 256 -22.50 -5.92 -28.98
CA LEU A 256 -21.13 -5.86 -29.46
C LEU A 256 -20.87 -4.52 -30.14
N VAL A 257 -19.65 -4.03 -30.03
CA VAL A 257 -19.13 -2.93 -30.85
C VAL A 257 -17.93 -3.51 -31.62
N LEU A 258 -18.05 -3.57 -32.95
CA LEU A 258 -17.01 -4.02 -33.88
C LEU A 258 -16.33 -2.79 -34.44
N GLU A 259 -15.09 -2.54 -34.05
CA GLU A 259 -14.37 -1.32 -34.41
C GLU A 259 -13.47 -1.52 -35.63
N GLU A 260 -13.08 -0.42 -36.25
CA GLU A 260 -12.09 -0.40 -37.36
C GLU A 260 -12.45 -1.34 -38.52
N LEU A 261 -13.70 -1.27 -38.96
CA LEU A 261 -14.16 -2.05 -40.09
C LEU A 261 -13.77 -1.37 -41.42
N ASP A 262 -13.19 -2.14 -42.31
CA ASP A 262 -12.91 -1.71 -43.68
C ASP A 262 -14.15 -1.85 -44.60
N ASP A 263 -14.96 -2.89 -44.35
CA ASP A 263 -16.20 -3.17 -45.06
C ASP A 263 -17.25 -3.76 -44.11
N ILE A 264 -18.50 -3.34 -44.25
CA ILE A 264 -19.64 -3.87 -43.48
C ILE A 264 -19.83 -5.38 -43.66
N ASN A 265 -19.43 -5.93 -44.82
CA ASN A 265 -19.47 -7.35 -45.05
C ASN A 265 -18.57 -8.16 -44.09
N ASP A 266 -17.53 -7.55 -43.52
CA ASP A 266 -16.71 -8.18 -42.51
C ASP A 266 -17.50 -8.41 -41.20
N ALA A 267 -18.33 -7.44 -40.81
CA ALA A 267 -19.23 -7.58 -39.67
C ALA A 267 -20.30 -8.67 -39.95
N HIS A 268 -20.88 -8.71 -41.12
CA HIS A 268 -21.86 -9.74 -41.47
C HIS A 268 -21.23 -11.14 -41.43
N ARG A 269 -20.05 -11.34 -42.02
CA ARG A 269 -19.32 -12.62 -41.98
C ARG A 269 -18.97 -13.03 -40.57
N LEU A 270 -18.60 -12.08 -39.71
CA LEU A 270 -18.33 -12.37 -38.33
C LEU A 270 -19.61 -12.81 -37.60
N MET A 271 -20.73 -12.17 -37.84
CA MET A 271 -22.01 -12.53 -37.21
C MET A 271 -22.55 -13.87 -37.71
N GLU A 272 -22.34 -14.23 -38.96
CA GLU A 272 -22.63 -15.59 -39.44
C GLU A 272 -21.85 -16.65 -38.67
N ARG A 273 -20.53 -16.47 -38.55
CA ARG A 273 -19.65 -17.37 -37.76
C ARG A 273 -20.03 -17.41 -36.27
N VAL A 274 -20.39 -16.30 -35.69
CA VAL A 274 -20.92 -16.22 -34.31
C VAL A 274 -22.21 -17.03 -34.22
N SER A 275 -23.17 -16.82 -35.12
CA SER A 275 -24.43 -17.53 -35.13
C SER A 275 -24.24 -19.05 -35.23
N GLU A 276 -23.34 -19.51 -36.12
CA GLU A 276 -22.98 -20.94 -36.24
C GLU A 276 -22.35 -21.50 -34.93
N SER A 277 -21.46 -20.72 -34.32
CA SER A 277 -20.82 -21.09 -33.05
C SER A 277 -21.83 -21.22 -31.92
N LEU A 278 -22.86 -20.37 -31.89
CA LEU A 278 -23.91 -20.38 -30.87
C LEU A 278 -24.81 -21.62 -31.00
N LEU A 279 -25.05 -22.10 -32.23
CA LEU A 279 -25.82 -23.34 -32.47
C LEU A 279 -25.07 -24.61 -32.07
N ALA A 280 -23.77 -24.54 -31.83
CA ALA A 280 -22.99 -25.71 -31.40
C ALA A 280 -23.49 -26.19 -30.02
N PRO A 281 -23.62 -27.52 -29.82
CA PRO A 281 -24.11 -28.08 -28.55
C PRO A 281 -23.31 -27.59 -27.36
N MET A 282 -24.02 -27.29 -26.27
CA MET A 282 -23.47 -26.95 -24.96
C MET A 282 -23.71 -28.13 -24.01
N HIS A 283 -22.73 -28.44 -23.19
CA HIS A 283 -22.86 -29.51 -22.21
C HIS A 283 -23.04 -28.91 -20.82
N TYR A 284 -24.14 -29.26 -20.16
CA TYR A 284 -24.44 -28.83 -18.82
C TYR A 284 -24.65 -30.07 -17.92
N GLN A 285 -24.03 -30.09 -16.74
CA GLN A 285 -24.12 -31.18 -15.82
C GLN A 285 -25.09 -30.83 -14.69
N ARG A 286 -26.14 -31.65 -14.49
CA ARG A 286 -27.12 -31.50 -13.42
C ARG A 286 -27.38 -32.84 -12.74
N ASP A 287 -27.27 -32.88 -11.43
CA ASP A 287 -27.56 -34.07 -10.59
C ASP A 287 -26.85 -35.38 -11.04
N GLY A 288 -25.67 -35.24 -11.68
CA GLY A 288 -24.89 -36.35 -12.24
C GLY A 288 -25.25 -36.73 -13.67
N GLU A 289 -26.27 -36.10 -14.27
CA GLU A 289 -26.65 -36.30 -15.67
C GLU A 289 -26.06 -35.19 -16.55
N GLN A 290 -25.58 -35.59 -17.72
CA GLN A 290 -25.07 -34.66 -18.72
C GLN A 290 -26.18 -34.27 -19.70
N LEU A 291 -26.57 -33.01 -19.69
CA LEU A 291 -27.56 -32.46 -20.62
C LEU A 291 -26.82 -31.80 -21.81
N THR A 292 -27.41 -31.95 -22.98
CA THR A 292 -26.95 -31.29 -24.20
C THR A 292 -28.00 -30.23 -24.59
N LEU A 293 -27.60 -28.98 -24.57
CA LEU A 293 -28.46 -27.84 -24.93
C LEU A 293 -27.99 -27.26 -26.25
N SER A 294 -28.93 -26.93 -27.14
CA SER A 294 -28.65 -26.17 -28.38
C SER A 294 -29.53 -24.94 -28.36
N ILE A 295 -28.93 -23.79 -28.46
CA ILE A 295 -29.64 -22.51 -28.31
C ILE A 295 -29.26 -21.62 -29.47
N GLY A 296 -30.30 -21.05 -30.12
CA GLY A 296 -30.11 -20.00 -31.10
C GLY A 296 -29.99 -18.62 -30.51
N ALA A 297 -29.61 -17.68 -31.33
CA ALA A 297 -29.64 -16.26 -30.98
C ALA A 297 -30.11 -15.44 -32.16
N SER A 298 -30.96 -14.46 -31.87
CA SER A 298 -31.42 -13.45 -32.83
C SER A 298 -30.45 -12.28 -32.85
N ILE A 299 -29.94 -11.94 -34.01
CA ILE A 299 -28.85 -10.95 -34.19
C ILE A 299 -29.38 -9.80 -35.03
N GLY A 300 -29.15 -8.56 -34.59
CA GLY A 300 -29.38 -7.35 -35.33
C GLY A 300 -28.12 -6.50 -35.43
N LEU A 301 -27.82 -5.97 -36.60
CA LEU A 301 -26.62 -5.21 -36.88
C LEU A 301 -26.99 -3.84 -37.45
N ALA A 302 -26.30 -2.78 -37.00
CA ALA A 302 -26.33 -1.44 -37.57
C ALA A 302 -24.90 -0.90 -37.73
N ALA A 303 -24.61 -0.30 -38.88
CA ALA A 303 -23.29 0.24 -39.19
C ALA A 303 -23.27 1.77 -39.18
N TYR A 304 -22.25 2.33 -38.57
CA TYR A 304 -21.92 3.74 -38.69
C TYR A 304 -21.04 3.97 -39.94
N PRO A 305 -21.29 5.00 -40.76
CA PRO A 305 -22.41 5.98 -40.64
C PRO A 305 -23.67 5.58 -41.44
N ALA A 306 -23.72 4.40 -42.07
CA ALA A 306 -24.74 4.03 -43.03
C ALA A 306 -26.18 3.96 -42.43
N ASP A 307 -26.31 3.37 -41.23
CA ASP A 307 -27.62 3.16 -40.57
C ASP A 307 -27.92 4.22 -39.51
N GLY A 308 -27.02 5.18 -39.29
CA GLY A 308 -27.20 6.30 -38.38
C GLY A 308 -25.93 7.11 -38.17
N ALA A 309 -26.12 8.45 -38.05
CA ALA A 309 -25.01 9.37 -37.77
C ALA A 309 -24.76 9.54 -36.26
N GLU A 310 -25.80 9.27 -35.43
CA GLU A 310 -25.75 9.41 -33.97
C GLU A 310 -25.94 8.06 -33.29
N VAL A 311 -25.44 7.93 -32.08
CA VAL A 311 -25.47 6.68 -31.27
C VAL A 311 -26.92 6.18 -31.10
N ASP A 312 -27.86 7.05 -30.78
CA ASP A 312 -29.29 6.68 -30.57
C ASP A 312 -29.92 6.09 -31.83
N ALA A 313 -29.59 6.62 -33.01
CA ALA A 313 -30.08 6.10 -34.29
C ALA A 313 -29.53 4.67 -34.56
N LEU A 314 -28.24 4.44 -34.26
CA LEU A 314 -27.64 3.12 -34.42
C LEU A 314 -28.23 2.09 -33.44
N LEU A 315 -28.46 2.48 -32.18
CA LEU A 315 -29.11 1.64 -31.18
C LEU A 315 -30.47 1.20 -31.63
N HIS A 316 -31.28 2.15 -32.15
CA HIS A 316 -32.62 1.86 -32.67
C HIS A 316 -32.58 0.96 -33.91
N ALA A 317 -31.67 1.22 -34.87
CA ALA A 317 -31.54 0.43 -36.09
C ALA A 317 -31.12 -1.04 -35.78
N ALA A 318 -30.15 -1.23 -34.87
CA ALA A 318 -29.71 -2.58 -34.45
C ALA A 318 -30.84 -3.34 -33.72
N ASP A 319 -31.59 -2.68 -32.84
CA ASP A 319 -32.72 -3.27 -32.11
C ASP A 319 -33.83 -3.69 -33.10
N GLN A 320 -34.21 -2.84 -34.07
CA GLN A 320 -35.19 -3.18 -35.11
C GLN A 320 -34.71 -4.40 -35.95
N ALA A 321 -33.46 -4.43 -36.36
CA ALA A 321 -32.92 -5.54 -37.13
C ALA A 321 -32.98 -6.86 -36.32
N MET A 322 -32.64 -6.83 -35.05
CA MET A 322 -32.72 -7.97 -34.14
C MET A 322 -34.16 -8.46 -33.97
N TYR A 323 -35.10 -7.53 -33.77
CA TYR A 323 -36.52 -7.85 -33.61
C TYR A 323 -37.10 -8.53 -34.86
N LEU A 324 -36.75 -8.08 -36.06
CA LEU A 324 -37.17 -8.70 -37.32
C LEU A 324 -36.60 -10.14 -37.44
N THR A 325 -35.36 -10.35 -37.07
CA THR A 325 -34.75 -11.68 -37.06
C THR A 325 -35.44 -12.63 -36.07
N LYS A 326 -35.79 -12.15 -34.88
CA LYS A 326 -36.48 -12.91 -33.83
C LYS A 326 -37.88 -13.35 -34.31
N ARG A 327 -38.67 -12.44 -34.91
CA ARG A 327 -39.99 -12.76 -35.45
C ARG A 327 -39.98 -13.79 -36.57
N SER A 328 -38.98 -13.74 -37.47
CA SER A 328 -38.84 -14.69 -38.54
C SER A 328 -38.57 -16.11 -38.03
N ARG A 329 -37.87 -16.26 -36.91
CA ARG A 329 -37.57 -17.56 -36.30
C ARG A 329 -38.69 -18.12 -35.41
N GLU A 330 -39.56 -17.26 -34.86
CA GLU A 330 -40.70 -17.72 -34.09
C GLU A 330 -41.88 -18.21 -34.98
N THR A 331 -41.87 -17.86 -36.26
CA THR A 331 -42.92 -18.21 -37.19
C THR A 331 -42.67 -19.51 -37.94
N VAL A 332 -41.49 -20.09 -37.77
CA VAL A 332 -41.08 -21.39 -38.30
C VAL A 332 -41.05 -22.43 -37.20
#